data_0a9260375a884eee05f22f92dacec08a
#
_entry.id   0a9260375a884eee05f22f92dacec08a
#
_cell.length_a   1.000
_cell.length_b   1.000
_cell.length_c   1.000
_cell.angle_alpha   90.00
_cell.angle_beta   90.00
_cell.angle_gamma   90.00
#
_symmetry.space_group_name_H-M   'P 1'
#
loop_
_entity.id
_entity.type
_entity.pdbx_description
1 polymer ?
#
loop_
_entity_poly.entity_id
_entity_poly.type
_entity_poly.pdbx_seq_one_letter_code
_entity_poly.pdbx_strand_id
1 'polypeptide(L)'
;MKLSEGNEKVEVSLRDIEHMNDQMTAINDSVERIFDDIDRQSETTREFTDQVGNIADTYGMLTKECTDTGIHIFKIGRYIDTCRSDMFREAGAVTTQDMLRIFEIDHFILMWRVYNNVVDFEKLKITQLNNPDTCKIGKWMHAQTDPRITGSSQFKQLDSSHRLVHKYACESWQAKDEGDIDKSLEAFQKCYDAYYVYKKAIADMKNFMKSIGYTDETKIVVFRN
;
A
#
# COMPACT_ATOMS: atom_id res chain seq x y z
N MET A 1 14.85 -2.46 -94.22
CA MET A 1 14.64 -1.58 -93.08
C MET A 1 13.61 -2.13 -92.10
N LYS A 2 12.40 -2.48 -92.45
CA LYS A 2 11.37 -3.01 -91.53
C LYS A 2 11.67 -4.38 -90.88
N LEU A 3 12.39 -5.31 -91.62
CA LEU A 3 12.78 -6.60 -91.03
C LEU A 3 13.89 -6.51 -89.98
N SER A 4 14.84 -5.56 -90.12
CA SER A 4 15.91 -5.31 -89.15
C SER A 4 15.36 -4.73 -87.85
N GLU A 5 14.38 -3.83 -87.91
CA GLU A 5 13.71 -3.21 -86.75
C GLU A 5 12.81 -4.23 -86.00
N GLY A 6 12.23 -5.19 -86.76
CA GLY A 6 11.49 -6.31 -86.17
C GLY A 6 12.37 -7.27 -85.35
N ASN A 7 13.56 -7.63 -85.95
CA ASN A 7 14.52 -8.48 -85.25
C ASN A 7 15.06 -7.84 -83.91
N GLU A 8 15.38 -6.55 -84.00
CA GLU A 8 15.85 -5.84 -82.80
C GLU A 8 14.79 -5.82 -81.63
N LYS A 9 13.52 -5.61 -81.99
CA LYS A 9 12.43 -5.72 -81.07
C LYS A 9 12.24 -7.11 -80.43
N VAL A 10 12.44 -8.15 -81.23
CA VAL A 10 12.40 -9.55 -80.76
C VAL A 10 13.58 -9.84 -79.84
N GLU A 11 14.79 -9.36 -80.09
CA GLU A 11 15.95 -9.53 -79.25
C GLU A 11 15.78 -8.78 -77.89
N VAL A 12 15.18 -7.58 -77.94
CA VAL A 12 14.84 -6.85 -76.67
C VAL A 12 13.81 -7.64 -75.85
N SER A 13 12.74 -8.12 -76.54
CA SER A 13 11.71 -8.93 -75.85
C SER A 13 12.24 -10.22 -75.23
N LEU A 14 13.20 -10.89 -75.90
CA LEU A 14 13.86 -12.10 -75.34
C LEU A 14 14.67 -11.77 -74.10
N ARG A 15 15.43 -10.68 -74.11
CA ARG A 15 16.17 -10.22 -72.96
C ARG A 15 15.25 -9.85 -71.81
N ASP A 16 14.11 -9.19 -72.07
CA ASP A 16 13.11 -8.86 -71.05
C ASP A 16 12.49 -10.12 -70.43
N ILE A 17 12.24 -11.18 -71.31
CA ILE A 17 11.74 -12.48 -70.79
C ILE A 17 12.79 -13.17 -69.91
N GLU A 18 14.08 -13.17 -70.29
CA GLU A 18 15.16 -13.73 -69.47
C GLU A 18 15.24 -13.01 -68.15
N HIS A 19 15.21 -11.67 -68.11
CA HIS A 19 15.20 -10.86 -66.87
C HIS A 19 13.95 -11.11 -66.02
N MET A 20 12.77 -11.28 -66.63
CA MET A 20 11.55 -11.68 -65.88
C MET A 20 11.69 -13.06 -65.25
N ASN A 21 12.35 -14.03 -66.00
CA ASN A 21 12.55 -15.35 -65.43
C ASN A 21 13.49 -15.34 -64.20
N ASP A 22 14.58 -14.55 -64.26
CA ASP A 22 15.50 -14.34 -63.12
C ASP A 22 14.80 -13.69 -61.97
N GLN A 23 13.96 -12.68 -62.21
CA GLN A 23 13.15 -12.05 -61.17
C GLN A 23 12.15 -13.03 -60.54
N MET A 24 11.53 -13.90 -61.34
CA MET A 24 10.59 -14.91 -60.86
C MET A 24 11.28 -15.94 -59.96
N THR A 25 12.51 -16.34 -60.30
CA THR A 25 13.34 -17.22 -59.49
C THR A 25 13.65 -16.55 -58.13
N ALA A 26 14.07 -15.29 -58.14
CA ALA A 26 14.35 -14.53 -56.91
C ALA A 26 13.08 -14.31 -56.01
N ILE A 27 11.92 -14.17 -56.66
CA ILE A 27 10.64 -14.10 -55.95
C ILE A 27 10.33 -15.45 -55.30
N ASN A 28 10.50 -16.57 -56.01
CA ASN A 28 10.27 -17.91 -55.45
C ASN A 28 11.18 -18.18 -54.22
N ASP A 29 12.48 -17.86 -54.34
CA ASP A 29 13.42 -17.98 -53.22
C ASP A 29 13.03 -17.10 -52.02
N SER A 30 12.44 -15.93 -52.30
CA SER A 30 11.94 -15.02 -51.24
C SER A 30 10.68 -15.56 -50.59
N VAL A 31 9.79 -16.16 -51.36
CA VAL A 31 8.57 -16.81 -50.88
C VAL A 31 8.92 -18.00 -49.99
N GLU A 32 9.88 -18.86 -50.37
CA GLU A 32 10.34 -19.97 -49.54
C GLU A 32 10.86 -19.46 -48.18
N ARG A 33 11.71 -18.43 -48.23
CA ARG A 33 12.20 -17.80 -46.95
C ARG A 33 11.09 -17.23 -46.07
N ILE A 34 10.06 -16.65 -46.68
CA ILE A 34 8.89 -16.16 -45.93
C ILE A 34 8.15 -17.32 -45.28
N PHE A 35 8.00 -18.47 -45.90
CA PHE A 35 7.39 -19.64 -45.29
C PHE A 35 8.19 -20.16 -44.09
N ASP A 36 9.53 -20.27 -44.25
CA ASP A 36 10.42 -20.66 -43.14
C ASP A 36 10.33 -19.68 -41.96
N ASP A 37 10.27 -18.38 -42.24
CA ASP A 37 10.12 -17.34 -41.21
C ASP A 37 8.75 -17.40 -40.53
N ILE A 38 7.67 -17.70 -41.27
CA ILE A 38 6.33 -17.91 -40.73
C ILE A 38 6.30 -19.11 -39.77
N ASP A 39 6.92 -20.22 -40.15
CA ASP A 39 6.99 -21.42 -39.30
C ASP A 39 7.76 -21.14 -38.00
N ARG A 40 8.91 -20.48 -38.08
CA ARG A 40 9.70 -20.06 -36.93
C ARG A 40 8.91 -19.07 -36.01
N GLN A 41 8.22 -18.12 -36.65
CA GLN A 41 7.40 -17.17 -35.90
C GLN A 41 6.21 -17.85 -35.18
N SER A 42 5.62 -18.85 -35.83
CA SER A 42 4.55 -19.65 -35.27
C SER A 42 5.03 -20.42 -34.02
N GLU A 43 6.22 -21.05 -34.11
CA GLU A 43 6.83 -21.75 -32.98
C GLU A 43 7.16 -20.78 -31.81
N THR A 44 7.81 -19.66 -32.12
CA THR A 44 8.11 -18.61 -31.13
C THR A 44 6.83 -18.06 -30.45
N THR A 45 5.76 -17.89 -31.23
CA THR A 45 4.47 -17.42 -30.69
C THR A 45 3.86 -18.45 -29.75
N ARG A 46 3.99 -19.76 -30.06
CA ARG A 46 3.53 -20.83 -29.18
C ARG A 46 4.31 -20.85 -27.87
N GLU A 47 5.66 -20.79 -27.93
CA GLU A 47 6.51 -20.72 -26.75
C GLU A 47 6.19 -19.50 -25.89
N PHE A 48 5.97 -18.34 -26.51
CA PHE A 48 5.58 -17.12 -25.81
C PHE A 48 4.23 -17.28 -25.12
N THR A 49 3.26 -17.92 -25.77
CA THR A 49 1.94 -18.20 -25.17
C THR A 49 2.06 -19.10 -23.93
N ASP A 50 2.89 -20.13 -23.98
CA ASP A 50 3.16 -21.01 -22.85
C ASP A 50 3.85 -20.27 -21.70
N GLN A 51 4.80 -19.39 -22.00
CA GLN A 51 5.47 -18.55 -21.01
C GLN A 51 4.47 -17.58 -20.32
N VAL A 52 3.58 -16.95 -21.07
CA VAL A 52 2.52 -16.09 -20.52
C VAL A 52 1.59 -16.89 -19.61
N GLY A 53 1.24 -18.12 -19.97
CA GLY A 53 0.48 -19.03 -19.12
C GLY A 53 1.18 -19.29 -17.79
N ASN A 54 2.47 -19.66 -17.83
CA ASN A 54 3.27 -19.92 -16.63
C ASN A 54 3.41 -18.66 -15.73
N ILE A 55 3.53 -17.47 -16.34
CA ILE A 55 3.55 -16.20 -15.59
C ILE A 55 2.22 -15.97 -14.89
N ALA A 56 1.10 -16.20 -15.55
CA ALA A 56 -0.23 -16.04 -14.99
C ALA A 56 -0.44 -16.98 -13.78
N ASP A 57 -0.04 -18.24 -13.89
CA ASP A 57 -0.11 -19.22 -12.79
C ASP A 57 0.78 -18.81 -11.61
N THR A 58 2.01 -18.38 -11.89
CA THR A 58 2.95 -17.90 -10.87
C THR A 58 2.41 -16.67 -10.15
N TYR A 59 1.79 -15.73 -10.88
CA TYR A 59 1.14 -14.56 -10.31
C TYR A 59 -0.03 -14.94 -9.40
N GLY A 60 -0.83 -15.91 -9.81
CA GLY A 60 -1.93 -16.45 -8.99
C GLY A 60 -1.42 -17.05 -7.67
N MET A 61 -0.36 -17.85 -7.73
CA MET A 61 0.27 -18.42 -6.54
C MET A 61 0.84 -17.34 -5.61
N LEU A 62 1.57 -16.36 -6.17
CA LEU A 62 2.15 -15.26 -5.41
C LEU A 62 1.08 -14.42 -4.71
N THR A 63 -0.02 -14.12 -5.39
CA THR A 63 -1.16 -13.40 -4.81
C THR A 63 -1.74 -14.14 -3.61
N LYS A 64 -1.90 -15.45 -3.71
CA LYS A 64 -2.35 -16.29 -2.61
C LYS A 64 -1.38 -16.27 -1.43
N GLU A 65 -0.08 -16.47 -1.68
CA GLU A 65 0.94 -16.45 -0.63
C GLU A 65 1.04 -15.10 0.07
N CYS A 66 0.93 -13.99 -0.67
CA CYS A 66 0.87 -12.64 -0.10
C CYS A 66 -0.35 -12.46 0.81
N THR A 67 -1.51 -12.96 0.38
CA THR A 67 -2.74 -12.92 1.20
C THR A 67 -2.60 -13.74 2.46
N ASP A 68 -2.12 -14.98 2.37
CA ASP A 68 -1.89 -15.86 3.51
C ASP A 68 -0.88 -15.26 4.50
N THR A 69 0.20 -14.67 3.99
CA THR A 69 1.19 -13.95 4.80
C THR A 69 0.56 -12.75 5.50
N GLY A 70 -0.27 -11.96 4.81
CA GLY A 70 -1.00 -10.84 5.39
C GLY A 70 -1.90 -11.28 6.55
N ILE A 71 -2.63 -12.38 6.40
CA ILE A 71 -3.46 -12.98 7.46
C ILE A 71 -2.61 -13.41 8.66
N HIS A 72 -1.45 -14.01 8.44
CA HIS A 72 -0.55 -14.40 9.52
C HIS A 72 -0.01 -13.18 10.28
N ILE A 73 0.42 -12.14 9.58
CA ILE A 73 0.87 -10.88 10.20
C ILE A 73 -0.27 -10.26 11.02
N PHE A 74 -1.50 -10.26 10.49
CA PHE A 74 -2.68 -9.80 11.21
C PHE A 74 -2.89 -10.57 12.53
N LYS A 75 -2.83 -11.90 12.49
CA LYS A 75 -2.99 -12.73 13.69
C LYS A 75 -1.90 -12.47 14.72
N ILE A 76 -0.64 -12.34 14.29
CA ILE A 76 0.50 -12.01 15.17
C ILE A 76 0.28 -10.63 15.81
N GLY A 77 -0.12 -9.62 15.05
CA GLY A 77 -0.42 -8.29 15.57
C GLY A 77 -1.52 -8.30 16.62
N ARG A 78 -2.60 -9.06 16.39
CA ARG A 78 -3.68 -9.25 17.36
C ARG A 78 -3.20 -9.93 18.64
N TYR A 79 -2.34 -10.94 18.51
CA TYR A 79 -1.76 -11.62 19.67
C TYR A 79 -0.87 -10.67 20.50
N ILE A 80 0.00 -9.90 19.84
CA ILE A 80 0.84 -8.89 20.50
C ILE A 80 -0.01 -7.85 21.23
N ASP A 81 -1.10 -7.37 20.63
CA ASP A 81 -2.02 -6.42 21.26
C ASP A 81 -2.70 -7.00 22.49
N THR A 82 -3.09 -8.27 22.45
CA THR A 82 -3.63 -8.99 23.61
C THR A 82 -2.60 -9.10 24.72
N CYS A 83 -1.38 -9.56 24.42
CA CYS A 83 -0.30 -9.65 25.42
C CYS A 83 0.01 -8.28 26.06
N ARG A 84 0.06 -7.23 25.24
CA ARG A 84 0.26 -5.86 25.73
C ARG A 84 -0.86 -5.44 26.70
N SER A 85 -2.11 -5.72 26.34
CA SER A 85 -3.27 -5.38 27.17
C SER A 85 -3.25 -6.14 28.50
N ASP A 86 -2.85 -7.41 28.48
CA ASP A 86 -2.73 -8.25 29.69
C ASP A 86 -1.59 -7.77 30.59
N MET A 87 -0.42 -7.48 30.03
CA MET A 87 0.70 -6.90 30.79
C MET A 87 0.31 -5.60 31.46
N PHE A 88 -0.51 -4.77 30.80
CA PHE A 88 -1.03 -3.53 31.39
C PHE A 88 -1.94 -3.76 32.57
N ARG A 89 -2.78 -4.75 32.48
CA ARG A 89 -3.71 -5.13 33.54
C ARG A 89 -2.97 -5.60 34.79
N GLU A 90 -1.83 -6.27 34.60
CA GLU A 90 -0.98 -6.84 35.66
C GLU A 90 -0.01 -5.81 36.30
N ALA A 91 0.39 -4.78 35.54
CA ALA A 91 1.49 -3.88 35.89
C ALA A 91 1.21 -2.96 37.12
N GLY A 92 -0.05 -2.79 37.57
CA GLY A 92 -0.46 -2.11 38.80
C GLY A 92 -0.16 -0.61 38.90
N ALA A 93 1.02 -0.13 38.45
CA ALA A 93 1.42 1.27 38.49
C ALA A 93 2.16 1.64 37.19
N VAL A 94 1.76 2.74 36.56
CA VAL A 94 2.34 3.21 35.30
C VAL A 94 2.64 4.70 35.39
N THR A 95 3.85 5.13 35.06
CA THR A 95 4.22 6.56 35.02
C THR A 95 3.52 7.29 33.87
N THR A 96 3.36 8.62 33.95
CA THR A 96 2.85 9.41 32.79
C THR A 96 3.72 9.25 31.55
N GLN A 97 5.03 9.08 31.70
CA GLN A 97 5.94 8.79 30.60
C GLN A 97 5.61 7.46 29.90
N ASP A 98 5.29 6.44 30.68
CA ASP A 98 4.88 5.14 30.16
C ASP A 98 3.48 5.22 29.54
N MET A 99 2.55 5.97 30.16
CA MET A 99 1.22 6.20 29.58
C MET A 99 1.29 6.87 28.21
N LEU A 100 2.11 7.90 28.03
CA LEU A 100 2.31 8.55 26.74
C LEU A 100 2.86 7.57 25.70
N ARG A 101 3.75 6.65 26.10
CA ARG A 101 4.24 5.59 25.21
C ARG A 101 3.13 4.60 24.82
N ILE A 102 2.23 4.30 25.75
CA ILE A 102 1.09 3.44 25.47
C ILE A 102 0.14 4.10 24.48
N PHE A 103 -0.15 5.39 24.66
CA PHE A 103 -1.02 6.14 23.75
C PHE A 103 -0.42 6.19 22.33
N GLU A 104 0.90 6.28 22.21
CA GLU A 104 1.59 6.16 20.91
C GLU A 104 1.31 4.80 20.28
N ILE A 105 1.49 3.71 21.03
CA ILE A 105 1.28 2.33 20.55
C ILE A 105 -0.21 2.08 20.26
N ASP A 106 -1.14 2.55 21.08
CA ASP A 106 -2.58 2.40 20.85
C ASP A 106 -3.00 3.01 19.49
N HIS A 107 -2.42 4.16 19.13
CA HIS A 107 -2.72 4.82 17.84
C HIS A 107 -1.98 4.19 16.66
N PHE A 108 -0.81 3.59 16.88
CA PHE A 108 -0.18 2.73 15.89
C PHE A 108 -1.07 1.52 15.56
N ILE A 109 -1.59 0.86 16.59
CA ILE A 109 -2.51 -0.27 16.43
C ILE A 109 -3.80 0.18 15.75
N LEU A 110 -4.35 1.35 16.10
CA LEU A 110 -5.52 1.91 15.44
C LEU A 110 -5.28 2.08 13.94
N MET A 111 -4.19 2.75 13.56
CA MET A 111 -3.79 2.95 12.16
C MET A 111 -3.63 1.60 11.44
N TRP A 112 -2.95 0.62 12.06
CA TRP A 112 -2.76 -0.71 11.50
C TRP A 112 -4.09 -1.45 11.31
N ARG A 113 -5.04 -1.33 12.23
CA ARG A 113 -6.39 -1.90 12.10
C ARG A 113 -7.19 -1.24 10.98
N VAL A 114 -7.03 0.07 10.78
CA VAL A 114 -7.64 0.78 9.63
C VAL A 114 -7.11 0.19 8.32
N TYR A 115 -5.81 -0.04 8.20
CA TYR A 115 -5.24 -0.71 7.03
C TYR A 115 -5.84 -2.11 6.82
N ASN A 116 -5.91 -2.92 7.88
CA ASN A 116 -6.49 -4.27 7.79
C ASN A 116 -7.98 -4.25 7.40
N ASN A 117 -8.71 -3.20 7.75
CA ASN A 117 -10.08 -2.99 7.29
C ASN A 117 -10.14 -2.65 5.80
N VAL A 118 -9.20 -1.86 5.28
CA VAL A 118 -9.13 -1.53 3.84
C VAL A 118 -8.88 -2.78 3.01
N VAL A 119 -7.97 -3.67 3.45
CA VAL A 119 -7.59 -4.90 2.76
C VAL A 119 -8.42 -6.14 3.14
N ASP A 120 -9.55 -5.95 3.82
CA ASP A 120 -10.52 -6.99 4.21
C ASP A 120 -10.00 -8.07 5.20
N PHE A 121 -8.91 -7.83 5.93
CA PHE A 121 -8.43 -8.71 7.00
C PHE A 121 -9.17 -8.49 8.32
N GLU A 122 -9.76 -7.32 8.53
CA GLU A 122 -10.55 -6.97 9.71
C GLU A 122 -11.80 -6.18 9.30
N LYS A 123 -12.91 -6.37 10.02
CA LYS A 123 -14.10 -5.50 9.91
C LYS A 123 -14.18 -4.60 11.13
N LEU A 124 -13.89 -3.34 10.95
CA LEU A 124 -14.01 -2.31 11.99
C LEU A 124 -15.43 -1.75 12.04
N LYS A 125 -15.82 -1.30 13.22
CA LYS A 125 -17.03 -0.47 13.41
C LYS A 125 -16.59 0.99 13.55
N ILE A 126 -17.32 1.91 12.93
CA ILE A 126 -17.00 3.35 13.00
C ILE A 126 -16.93 3.86 14.45
N THR A 127 -17.75 3.29 15.34
CA THR A 127 -17.75 3.64 16.76
C THR A 127 -16.42 3.40 17.48
N GLN A 128 -15.53 2.60 16.90
CA GLN A 128 -14.19 2.35 17.42
C GLN A 128 -13.18 3.43 16.97
N LEU A 129 -13.54 4.28 16.02
CA LEU A 129 -12.68 5.25 15.36
C LEU A 129 -13.05 6.70 15.63
N ASN A 130 -14.36 6.99 15.77
CA ASN A 130 -14.93 8.33 15.60
C ASN A 130 -14.91 9.23 16.84
N ASN A 131 -14.39 8.76 17.99
CA ASN A 131 -14.43 9.58 19.18
C ASN A 131 -13.03 9.75 19.82
N PRO A 132 -12.29 10.80 19.42
CA PRO A 132 -10.98 11.09 20.01
C PRO A 132 -11.05 11.42 21.52
N ASP A 133 -12.17 11.90 22.00
CA ASP A 133 -12.30 12.32 23.42
C ASP A 133 -12.51 11.12 24.38
N THR A 134 -12.98 9.99 23.86
CA THR A 134 -13.24 8.77 24.65
C THR A 134 -12.11 7.75 24.63
N CYS A 135 -11.13 7.89 23.74
CA CYS A 135 -9.95 7.04 23.78
C CYS A 135 -9.07 7.34 25.00
N LYS A 136 -8.10 6.49 25.31
CA LYS A 136 -7.28 6.64 26.53
C LYS A 136 -6.57 7.98 26.63
N ILE A 137 -5.94 8.45 25.52
CA ILE A 137 -5.29 9.76 25.54
C ILE A 137 -6.30 10.91 25.61
N GLY A 138 -7.45 10.83 24.93
CA GLY A 138 -8.50 11.83 25.05
C GLY A 138 -8.97 11.99 26.51
N LYS A 139 -9.27 10.89 27.18
CA LYS A 139 -9.61 10.89 28.62
C LYS A 139 -8.49 11.48 29.47
N TRP A 140 -7.23 11.11 29.19
CA TRP A 140 -6.09 11.67 29.91
C TRP A 140 -5.96 13.18 29.68
N MET A 141 -6.16 13.68 28.46
CA MET A 141 -6.10 15.10 28.13
C MET A 141 -7.19 15.89 28.86
N HIS A 142 -8.42 15.37 28.90
CA HIS A 142 -9.52 15.99 29.63
C HIS A 142 -9.32 15.99 31.15
N ALA A 143 -8.57 15.03 31.66
CA ALA A 143 -8.25 14.95 33.10
C ALA A 143 -7.07 15.85 33.50
N GLN A 144 -6.37 16.50 32.58
CA GLN A 144 -5.24 17.38 32.88
C GLN A 144 -5.72 18.70 33.51
N THR A 145 -5.20 19.02 34.68
CA THR A 145 -5.53 20.25 35.40
C THR A 145 -4.33 21.16 35.65
N ASP A 146 -3.10 20.69 35.36
CA ASP A 146 -1.90 21.51 35.51
C ASP A 146 -1.81 22.57 34.42
N PRO A 147 -1.87 23.89 34.77
CA PRO A 147 -1.84 24.98 33.77
C PRO A 147 -0.54 25.00 32.95
N ARG A 148 0.58 24.49 33.50
CA ARG A 148 1.85 24.40 32.79
C ARG A 148 1.75 23.42 31.60
N ILE A 149 0.96 22.35 31.76
CA ILE A 149 0.70 21.33 30.73
C ILE A 149 -0.35 21.83 29.77
N THR A 150 -1.55 22.15 30.25
CA THR A 150 -2.71 22.50 29.41
C THR A 150 -2.51 23.79 28.61
N GLY A 151 -1.70 24.73 29.12
CA GLY A 151 -1.33 25.97 28.44
C GLY A 151 -0.22 25.82 27.40
N SER A 152 0.52 24.71 27.38
CA SER A 152 1.69 24.51 26.54
C SER A 152 1.34 24.34 25.06
N SER A 153 2.27 24.74 24.19
CA SER A 153 2.16 24.50 22.74
C SER A 153 2.24 22.99 22.42
N GLN A 154 3.01 22.24 23.19
CA GLN A 154 3.15 20.79 23.05
C GLN A 154 1.84 20.05 23.30
N PHE A 155 1.07 20.48 24.32
CA PHE A 155 -0.23 19.89 24.61
C PHE A 155 -1.24 20.18 23.48
N LYS A 156 -1.28 21.41 22.99
CA LYS A 156 -2.15 21.81 21.86
C LYS A 156 -1.80 21.07 20.58
N GLN A 157 -0.51 20.91 20.29
CA GLN A 157 -0.03 20.15 19.12
C GLN A 157 -0.36 18.67 19.24
N LEU A 158 -0.24 18.11 20.45
CA LEU A 158 -0.61 16.73 20.72
C LEU A 158 -2.11 16.50 20.48
N ASP A 159 -2.99 17.38 20.98
CA ASP A 159 -4.43 17.28 20.76
C ASP A 159 -4.79 17.38 19.28
N SER A 160 -4.27 18.40 18.60
CA SER A 160 -4.58 18.59 17.17
C SER A 160 -4.12 17.43 16.31
N SER A 161 -2.92 16.91 16.52
CA SER A 161 -2.39 15.76 15.77
C SER A 161 -3.14 14.46 16.08
N HIS A 162 -3.53 14.25 17.34
CA HIS A 162 -4.34 13.12 17.77
C HIS A 162 -5.71 13.10 17.05
N ARG A 163 -6.39 14.24 17.01
CA ARG A 163 -7.69 14.39 16.33
C ARG A 163 -7.60 14.12 14.83
N LEU A 164 -6.47 14.49 14.19
CA LEU A 164 -6.25 14.18 12.76
C LEU A 164 -6.13 12.70 12.49
N VAL A 165 -5.49 11.92 13.36
CA VAL A 165 -5.44 10.45 13.22
C VAL A 165 -6.85 9.87 13.23
N HIS A 166 -7.69 10.24 14.19
CA HIS A 166 -9.08 9.78 14.26
C HIS A 166 -9.90 10.23 13.05
N LYS A 167 -9.73 11.48 12.61
CA LYS A 167 -10.44 12.04 11.45
C LYS A 167 -10.16 11.19 10.20
N TYR A 168 -8.89 10.99 9.86
CA TYR A 168 -8.53 10.25 8.64
C TYR A 168 -8.80 8.74 8.75
N ALA A 169 -8.74 8.17 9.96
CA ALA A 169 -9.22 6.82 10.20
C ALA A 169 -10.71 6.66 9.87
N CYS A 170 -11.54 7.62 10.26
CA CYS A 170 -12.97 7.62 9.92
C CYS A 170 -13.22 7.83 8.44
N GLU A 171 -12.50 8.77 7.79
CA GLU A 171 -12.62 9.01 6.36
C GLU A 171 -12.26 7.76 5.54
N SER A 172 -11.19 7.04 5.93
CA SER A 172 -10.81 5.78 5.31
C SER A 172 -11.88 4.71 5.49
N TRP A 173 -12.42 4.58 6.70
CA TRP A 173 -13.49 3.62 6.98
C TRP A 173 -14.75 3.93 6.17
N GLN A 174 -15.17 5.20 6.11
CA GLN A 174 -16.36 5.64 5.36
C GLN A 174 -16.23 5.34 3.87
N ALA A 175 -15.09 5.71 3.26
CA ALA A 175 -14.83 5.44 1.85
C ALA A 175 -14.85 3.93 1.55
N LYS A 176 -14.32 3.09 2.45
CA LYS A 176 -14.39 1.62 2.35
C LYS A 176 -15.83 1.12 2.42
N ASP A 177 -16.64 1.64 3.34
CA ASP A 177 -18.05 1.27 3.52
C ASP A 177 -18.89 1.68 2.29
N GLU A 178 -18.54 2.79 1.64
CA GLU A 178 -19.12 3.26 0.38
C GLU A 178 -18.64 2.44 -0.85
N GLY A 179 -17.65 1.55 -0.69
CA GLY A 179 -17.08 0.72 -1.76
C GLY A 179 -15.98 1.43 -2.59
N ASP A 180 -15.57 2.63 -2.21
CA ASP A 180 -14.52 3.40 -2.88
C ASP A 180 -13.15 3.06 -2.26
N ILE A 181 -12.51 2.02 -2.80
CA ILE A 181 -11.23 1.51 -2.29
C ILE A 181 -10.10 2.50 -2.50
N ASP A 182 -10.05 3.19 -3.63
CA ASP A 182 -8.98 4.15 -3.94
C ASP A 182 -9.03 5.33 -2.97
N LYS A 183 -10.21 5.90 -2.75
CA LYS A 183 -10.42 6.96 -1.75
C LYS A 183 -10.13 6.49 -0.33
N SER A 184 -10.46 5.23 -0.01
CA SER A 184 -10.14 4.63 1.29
C SER A 184 -8.64 4.54 1.51
N LEU A 185 -7.87 4.12 0.50
CA LEU A 185 -6.40 4.08 0.54
C LEU A 185 -5.79 5.47 0.65
N GLU A 186 -6.30 6.46 -0.08
CA GLU A 186 -5.84 7.85 0.05
C GLU A 186 -6.07 8.40 1.47
N ALA A 187 -7.24 8.15 2.05
CA ALA A 187 -7.55 8.57 3.41
C ALA A 187 -6.69 7.80 4.43
N PHE A 188 -6.43 6.51 4.19
CA PHE A 188 -5.49 5.74 5.01
C PHE A 188 -4.08 6.33 4.95
N GLN A 189 -3.58 6.74 3.78
CA GLN A 189 -2.27 7.39 3.68
C GLN A 189 -2.21 8.67 4.52
N LYS A 190 -3.27 9.48 4.52
CA LYS A 190 -3.37 10.67 5.38
C LYS A 190 -3.40 10.28 6.87
N CYS A 191 -4.05 9.17 7.24
CA CYS A 191 -4.05 8.64 8.60
C CYS A 191 -2.64 8.21 9.03
N TYR A 192 -1.91 7.53 8.14
CA TYR A 192 -0.53 7.13 8.33
C TYR A 192 0.38 8.35 8.58
N ASP A 193 0.31 9.37 7.74
CA ASP A 193 1.10 10.59 7.89
C ASP A 193 0.74 11.34 9.17
N ALA A 194 -0.55 11.45 9.51
CA ALA A 194 -1.03 12.04 10.75
C ALA A 194 -0.51 11.29 11.99
N TYR A 195 -0.41 9.96 11.93
CA TYR A 195 0.19 9.17 13.01
C TYR A 195 1.65 9.55 13.26
N TYR A 196 2.47 9.77 12.24
CA TYR A 196 3.86 10.18 12.45
C TYR A 196 3.99 11.58 13.02
N VAL A 197 3.09 12.50 12.66
CA VAL A 197 3.01 13.82 13.31
C VAL A 197 2.61 13.68 14.78
N TYR A 198 1.62 12.86 15.08
CA TYR A 198 1.19 12.53 16.44
C TYR A 198 2.31 11.87 17.26
N LYS A 199 3.02 10.89 16.71
CA LYS A 199 4.16 10.25 17.36
C LYS A 199 5.24 11.26 17.74
N LYS A 200 5.55 12.23 16.87
CA LYS A 200 6.48 13.31 17.18
C LYS A 200 5.92 14.18 18.30
N ALA A 201 4.65 14.54 18.26
CA ALA A 201 4.01 15.35 19.31
C ALA A 201 4.02 14.64 20.69
N ILE A 202 3.86 13.32 20.73
CA ILE A 202 4.07 12.51 21.97
C ILE A 202 5.50 12.66 22.48
N ALA A 203 6.51 12.55 21.62
CA ALA A 203 7.91 12.69 22.01
C ALA A 203 8.21 14.10 22.54
N ASP A 204 7.71 15.14 21.86
CA ASP A 204 7.86 16.53 22.25
C ASP A 204 7.17 16.81 23.61
N MET A 205 5.97 16.25 23.84
CA MET A 205 5.26 16.33 25.11
C MET A 205 6.04 15.66 26.25
N LYS A 206 6.59 14.47 26.01
CA LYS A 206 7.43 13.76 26.99
C LYS A 206 8.67 14.57 27.40
N ASN A 207 9.35 15.17 26.42
CA ASN A 207 10.54 16.01 26.65
C ASN A 207 10.15 17.29 27.40
N PHE A 208 9.05 17.92 27.03
CA PHE A 208 8.53 19.10 27.71
C PHE A 208 8.22 18.80 29.18
N MET A 209 7.48 17.72 29.46
CA MET A 209 7.15 17.34 30.84
C MET A 209 8.40 17.11 31.69
N LYS A 210 9.44 16.46 31.12
CA LYS A 210 10.75 16.32 31.78
C LYS A 210 11.39 17.67 32.07
N SER A 211 11.35 18.61 31.11
CA SER A 211 11.99 19.90 31.24
C SER A 211 11.37 20.80 32.33
N ILE A 212 10.07 20.64 32.62
CA ILE A 212 9.38 21.36 33.71
C ILE A 212 9.40 20.62 35.04
N GLY A 213 10.19 19.52 35.12
CA GLY A 213 10.26 18.72 36.34
C GLY A 213 8.94 18.05 36.72
N TYR A 214 8.09 17.75 35.72
CA TYR A 214 6.86 17.01 35.97
C TYR A 214 7.21 15.55 36.28
N THR A 215 7.17 15.20 37.56
CA THR A 215 7.40 13.84 38.04
C THR A 215 6.11 13.28 38.63
N ASP A 216 5.71 12.13 38.13
CA ASP A 216 4.49 11.42 38.55
C ASP A 216 4.72 10.50 39.74
N GLU A 217 5.56 10.88 40.69
CA GLU A 217 5.76 10.02 41.87
C GLU A 217 4.47 9.78 42.68
N THR A 218 3.35 10.40 42.31
CA THR A 218 2.12 10.36 43.11
C THR A 218 0.81 10.02 42.40
N LYS A 219 0.79 9.77 41.05
CA LYS A 219 -0.47 9.46 40.38
C LYS A 219 -0.42 8.15 39.61
N ILE A 220 -0.73 7.09 40.32
CA ILE A 220 -1.10 5.79 39.71
C ILE A 220 -2.47 5.96 39.10
N VAL A 221 -2.53 6.07 37.77
CA VAL A 221 -3.80 5.99 37.04
C VAL A 221 -4.01 4.53 36.63
N VAL A 222 -4.71 3.79 37.46
CA VAL A 222 -5.20 2.46 37.15
C VAL A 222 -6.39 2.63 36.18
N PHE A 223 -6.21 2.35 34.91
CA PHE A 223 -7.34 2.18 33.98
C PHE A 223 -8.07 0.88 34.33
N ARG A 224 -8.95 0.94 35.31
CA ARG A 224 -10.00 -0.08 35.47
C ARG A 224 -11.08 0.23 34.44
N ASN A 225 -11.38 -0.78 33.59
CA ASN A 225 -12.51 -0.74 32.68
C ASN A 225 -13.83 -0.56 33.44
#